data_8d248f30fa337a7da7f6e7ff984a8836
#
_entry.id   8d248f30fa337a7da7f6e7ff984a8836
#
_cell.length_a   1.000
_cell.length_b   1.000
_cell.length_c   1.000
_cell.angle_alpha   90.00
_cell.angle_beta   90.00
_cell.angle_gamma   90.00
#
_symmetry.space_group_name_H-M   'P 1'
#
loop_
_entity.id
_entity.type
_entity.pdbx_description
1 polymer ?
#
loop_
_entity_poly.entity_id
_entity_poly.type
_entity_poly.pdbx_seq_one_letter_code
_entity_poly.pdbx_strand_id
1 'polypeptide(L)' 'VKIIYQGGATETSAPDLAGFLREKGIEARLFLIEVNDRVLSSDSTALNEVELQEGDQVNLYQIVPGG' A
#
# COMPACT_ATOMS: atom_id res chain seq x y z
N VAL A 1 -7.65 8.85 7.72
CA VAL A 1 -6.96 8.09 8.76
C VAL A 1 -5.47 8.31 8.66
N LYS A 2 -4.78 8.10 9.76
CA LYS A 2 -3.34 8.21 9.78
C LYS A 2 -2.75 6.81 9.76
N ILE A 3 -1.88 6.57 8.79
CA ILE A 3 -1.21 5.28 8.66
C ILE A 3 0.30 5.49 8.78
N ILE A 4 1.02 4.39 8.92
CA ILE A 4 2.49 4.45 8.94
C ILE A 4 2.94 3.95 7.57
N TYR A 5 3.34 4.87 6.73
CA TYR A 5 3.74 4.56 5.36
C TYR A 5 5.26 4.68 5.25
N GLN A 6 5.91 3.58 4.89
CA GLN A 6 7.37 3.51 4.77
C GLN A 6 8.06 4.06 6.01
N GLY A 7 7.50 3.74 7.17
CA GLY A 7 8.05 4.16 8.44
C GLY A 7 7.69 5.56 8.89
N GLY A 8 6.91 6.29 8.09
CA GLY A 8 6.52 7.67 8.43
C GLY A 8 5.02 7.82 8.58
N ALA A 9 4.59 8.60 9.56
CA ALA A 9 3.18 8.86 9.77
C ALA A 9 2.63 9.66 8.59
N THR A 10 1.54 9.17 8.00
CA THR A 10 0.98 9.77 6.80
C THR A 10 -0.54 9.82 6.91
N GLU A 11 -1.09 10.99 6.68
CA GLU A 11 -2.54 11.16 6.70
C GLU A 11 -3.09 10.88 5.31
N THR A 12 -4.18 10.13 5.25
CA THR A 12 -4.82 9.87 3.96
C THR A 12 -6.33 9.84 4.12
N SER A 13 -7.03 10.28 3.08
CA SER A 13 -8.48 10.18 3.04
C SER A 13 -8.94 8.99 2.20
N ALA A 14 -8.00 8.23 1.66
CA ALA A 14 -8.34 7.08 0.84
C ALA A 14 -9.01 6.01 1.71
N PRO A 15 -10.09 5.40 1.22
CA PRO A 15 -10.80 4.39 2.02
C PRO A 15 -10.12 3.03 1.99
N ASP A 16 -9.31 2.76 0.98
CA ASP A 16 -8.67 1.46 0.82
C ASP A 16 -7.25 1.64 0.30
N LEU A 17 -6.52 0.53 0.29
CA LEU A 17 -5.13 0.55 -0.13
C LEU A 17 -4.96 0.98 -1.57
N ALA A 18 -5.85 0.51 -2.46
CA ALA A 18 -5.77 0.88 -3.86
C ALA A 18 -5.92 2.39 -4.03
N GLY A 19 -6.86 2.99 -3.30
CA GLY A 19 -7.06 4.43 -3.34
C GLY A 19 -5.85 5.19 -2.84
N PHE A 20 -5.22 4.68 -1.77
CA PHE A 20 -4.03 5.31 -1.22
C PHE A 20 -2.88 5.29 -2.24
N LEU A 21 -2.66 4.16 -2.88
CA LEU A 21 -1.59 4.06 -3.88
C LEU A 21 -1.85 4.99 -5.05
N ARG A 22 -3.10 5.11 -5.47
CA ARG A 22 -3.47 6.02 -6.54
C ARG A 22 -3.24 7.47 -6.13
N GLU A 23 -3.57 7.79 -4.88
CA GLU A 23 -3.36 9.13 -4.33
C GLU A 23 -1.88 9.50 -4.37
N LYS A 24 -1.00 8.53 -4.14
CA LYS A 24 0.44 8.77 -4.15
C LYS A 24 1.06 8.64 -5.53
N GLY A 25 0.28 8.24 -6.53
CA GLY A 25 0.81 8.05 -7.87
C GLY A 25 1.71 6.83 -8.00
N ILE A 26 1.44 5.80 -7.21
CA ILE A 26 2.27 4.60 -7.17
C ILE A 26 1.72 3.52 -8.08
N GLU A 27 2.59 2.96 -8.94
CA GLU A 27 2.24 1.83 -9.79
C GLU A 27 2.37 0.55 -8.97
N ALA A 28 1.24 0.03 -8.50
CA ALA A 28 1.25 -1.11 -7.57
C ALA A 28 1.99 -2.32 -8.12
N ARG A 29 1.91 -2.54 -9.44
CA ARG A 29 2.52 -3.72 -10.05
C ARG A 29 4.05 -3.71 -9.99
N LEU A 30 4.64 -2.56 -9.67
CA LEU A 30 6.11 -2.46 -9.57
C LEU A 30 6.60 -2.72 -8.16
N PHE A 31 5.71 -3.01 -7.23
CA PHE A 31 6.07 -3.14 -5.84
C PHE A 31 5.44 -4.38 -5.22
N LEU A 32 6.15 -4.92 -4.24
CA LEU A 32 5.58 -5.85 -3.30
C LEU A 32 4.98 -5.00 -2.19
N ILE A 33 3.74 -5.26 -1.83
CA ILE A 33 3.03 -4.41 -0.88
C ILE A 33 2.78 -5.17 0.40
N GLU A 34 3.22 -4.60 1.51
CA GLU A 34 3.04 -5.20 2.81
C GLU A 34 2.14 -4.33 3.67
N VAL A 35 1.11 -4.94 4.26
CA VAL A 35 0.22 -4.23 5.18
C VAL A 35 0.16 -5.05 6.47
N ASN A 36 0.65 -4.48 7.56
CA ASN A 36 0.64 -5.12 8.88
C ASN A 36 1.19 -6.54 8.83
N ASP A 37 2.36 -6.71 8.22
CA ASP A 37 3.05 -8.00 8.11
C ASP A 37 2.42 -8.99 7.12
N ARG A 38 1.43 -8.54 6.38
CA ARG A 38 0.83 -9.36 5.32
C ARG A 38 1.31 -8.86 3.97
N VAL A 39 1.87 -9.77 3.18
CA VAL A 39 2.33 -9.41 1.84
C VAL A 39 1.19 -9.63 0.86
N LEU A 40 0.88 -8.60 0.09
CA LEU A 40 -0.21 -8.64 -0.87
C LEU A 40 0.36 -8.59 -2.28
N SER A 41 -0.30 -9.29 -3.18
CA SER A 41 0.09 -9.22 -4.59
C SER A 41 -0.37 -7.87 -5.15
N SER A 42 0.18 -7.52 -6.30
CA SER A 42 -0.21 -6.30 -6.98
C SER A 42 -1.55 -6.40 -7.68
N ASP A 43 -2.27 -7.50 -7.46
CA ASP A 43 -3.60 -7.68 -8.01
C ASP A 43 -4.52 -6.58 -7.50
N SER A 44 -5.08 -5.81 -8.40
CA SER A 44 -5.89 -4.65 -8.03
C SER A 44 -7.13 -5.04 -7.23
N THR A 45 -7.66 -6.24 -7.46
CA THR A 45 -8.83 -6.69 -6.72
C THR A 45 -8.50 -6.84 -5.23
N ALA A 46 -7.36 -7.46 -4.93
CA ALA A 46 -6.94 -7.61 -3.53
C ALA A 46 -6.71 -6.26 -2.89
N LEU A 47 -6.12 -5.33 -3.63
CA LEU A 47 -5.83 -4.01 -3.09
C LEU A 47 -7.11 -3.23 -2.77
N ASN A 48 -8.14 -3.41 -3.56
CA ASN A 48 -9.42 -2.75 -3.31
C ASN A 48 -10.14 -3.32 -2.09
N GLU A 49 -9.79 -4.52 -1.69
CA GLU A 49 -10.43 -5.17 -0.56
C GLU A 49 -9.78 -4.84 0.78
N VAL A 50 -8.63 -4.20 0.75
CA VAL A 50 -7.92 -3.85 1.98
C VAL A 50 -8.34 -2.46 2.42
N GLU A 51 -9.17 -2.39 3.43
CA GLU A 51 -9.59 -1.12 4.01
C GLU A 51 -8.50 -0.58 4.91
N LEU A 52 -8.22 0.71 4.80
CA LEU A 52 -7.21 1.35 5.63
C LEU A 52 -7.83 1.77 6.96
N GLN A 53 -7.13 1.46 8.03
CA GLN A 53 -7.57 1.82 9.38
C GLN A 53 -6.46 2.59 10.06
N GLU A 54 -6.85 3.32 11.09
CA GLU A 54 -5.92 4.12 11.87
C GLU A 54 -4.78 3.25 12.39
N GLY A 55 -3.56 3.67 12.13
CA GLY A 55 -2.38 2.97 12.62
C GLY A 55 -1.86 1.85 11.73
N ASP A 56 -2.54 1.58 10.61
CA ASP A 56 -2.06 0.54 9.70
C ASP A 56 -0.66 0.86 9.20
N GLN A 57 0.16 -0.18 9.09
CA GLN A 57 1.51 -0.04 8.56
C GLN A 57 1.54 -0.52 7.11
N VAL A 58 1.97 0.36 6.22
CA VAL A 58 2.05 0.05 4.79
C VAL A 58 3.47 0.24 4.33
N ASN A 59 4.06 -0.81 3.79
CA ASN A 59 5.41 -0.76 3.26
C ASN A 59 5.43 -1.25 1.82
N LEU A 60 6.28 -0.63 1.02
CA LEU A 60 6.45 -1.01 -0.38
C LEU A 60 7.88 -1.44 -0.60
N TYR A 61 8.05 -2.53 -1.33
CA TYR A 61 9.36 -3.03 -1.70
C TYR A 61 9.42 -3.10 -3.22
N GLN A 62 10.32 -2.37 -3.83
CA GLN A 62 10.40 -2.31 -5.27
C GLN A 62 10.81 -3.67 -5.84
N ILE A 63 10.07 -4.12 -6.84
CA ILE A 63 10.41 -5.35 -7.53
C ILE A 63 11.34 -4.97 -8.66
N VAL A 64 12.58 -5.46 -8.57
CA VAL A 64 13.57 -5.19 -9.61
C VAL A 64 13.54 -6.35 -10.58
N PRO A 65 13.15 -6.12 -11.85
CA PRO A 65 13.16 -7.19 -12.82
C PRO A 65 14.55 -7.78 -12.94
N GLY A 66 14.64 -9.10 -12.92
CA GLY A 66 15.89 -9.80 -13.01
C GLY A 66 16.55 -9.53 -14.36
N GLY A 67 17.73 -9.04 -14.31
CA GLY A 67 18.50 -8.79 -15.54
C GLY A 67 18.28 -7.45 -16.14
#